data_c2f2a114fa054c1abcd775991ee4d3c9
#
_entry.id   c2f2a114fa054c1abcd775991ee4d3c9
#
_cell.length_a   1.000
_cell.length_b   1.000
_cell.length_c   1.000
_cell.angle_alpha   90.00
_cell.angle_beta   90.00
_cell.angle_gamma   90.00
#
_symmetry.space_group_name_H-M   'P 1'
#
loop_
_entity.id
_entity.type
_entity.pdbx_description
1 polymer ?
#
loop_
_entity_poly.entity_id
_entity_poly.type
_entity_poly.pdbx_seq_one_letter_code
_entity_poly.pdbx_strand_id
1 'polypeptide(L)'
;MEKRSNKYYLTLSLKEYANGETQPAKELGIEFDNHDEIFGIIERIKEKKLFADDSEAVQFAIGLKLFSEIKIKNRKNPLFDELNEVFPVFMKKLKSL
;
A
#
# COMPACT_ATOMS: atom_id res chain seq x y z
N MET A 1 -11.90 23.90 7.99
CA MET A 1 -11.98 23.40 6.60
C MET A 1 -11.68 21.92 6.56
N GLU A 2 -12.60 21.14 6.04
CA GLU A 2 -12.40 19.72 5.93
C GLU A 2 -11.41 19.39 4.82
N LYS A 3 -10.50 18.49 5.12
CA LYS A 3 -9.64 17.93 4.08
C LYS A 3 -10.44 16.89 3.31
N ARG A 4 -10.45 17.03 2.02
CA ARG A 4 -11.07 16.02 1.18
C ARG A 4 -10.05 14.96 0.85
N SER A 5 -10.50 13.73 0.84
CA SER A 5 -9.67 12.59 0.46
C SER A 5 -10.39 11.78 -0.60
N ASN A 6 -9.62 11.02 -1.33
CA ASN A 6 -10.18 10.06 -2.28
C ASN A 6 -10.70 8.84 -1.52
N LYS A 7 -11.77 8.27 -1.99
CA LYS A 7 -12.36 7.11 -1.36
C LYS A 7 -12.13 5.88 -2.22
N TYR A 8 -11.70 4.80 -1.59
CA TYR A 8 -11.33 3.56 -2.29
C TYR A 8 -12.05 2.36 -1.70
N TYR A 9 -12.22 1.36 -2.53
CA TYR A 9 -12.68 0.05 -2.11
C TYR A 9 -11.71 -0.99 -2.65
N LEU A 10 -11.14 -1.80 -1.78
CA LEU A 10 -10.18 -2.84 -2.17
C LEU A 10 -10.74 -4.21 -1.82
N THR A 11 -10.70 -5.12 -2.77
CA THR A 11 -11.14 -6.49 -2.58
C THR A 11 -9.95 -7.44 -2.64
N LEU A 12 -9.88 -8.33 -1.66
CA LEU A 12 -8.89 -9.41 -1.66
C LEU A 12 -9.65 -10.72 -1.78
N SER A 13 -9.38 -11.47 -2.85
CA SER A 13 -10.01 -12.77 -3.10
C SER A 13 -8.94 -13.86 -3.12
N LEU A 14 -9.16 -14.90 -2.34
CA LEU A 14 -8.26 -16.05 -2.36
C LEU A 14 -8.63 -16.94 -3.54
N LYS A 15 -7.73 -17.07 -4.50
CA LYS A 15 -7.99 -17.82 -5.73
C LYS A 15 -7.61 -19.28 -5.60
N GLU A 16 -6.50 -19.55 -4.93
CA GLU A 16 -5.97 -20.92 -4.81
C GLU A 16 -5.09 -21.00 -3.57
N TYR A 17 -5.29 -22.04 -2.77
CA TYR A 17 -4.44 -22.31 -1.62
C TYR A 17 -3.10 -22.89 -2.09
N ALA A 18 -2.10 -22.83 -1.20
CA ALA A 18 -0.77 -23.33 -1.54
C ALA A 18 -0.77 -24.80 -1.97
N ASN A 19 -1.74 -25.60 -1.49
CA ASN A 19 -1.86 -27.01 -1.85
C ASN A 19 -2.63 -27.23 -3.17
N GLY A 20 -3.03 -26.17 -3.84
CA GLY A 20 -3.75 -26.25 -5.11
C GLY A 20 -5.27 -26.26 -5.00
N GLU A 21 -5.81 -26.33 -3.79
CA GLU A 21 -7.25 -26.32 -3.59
C GLU A 21 -7.82 -24.92 -3.76
N THR A 22 -9.08 -24.84 -4.19
CA THR A 22 -9.77 -23.56 -4.39
C THR A 22 -10.87 -23.31 -3.37
N GLN A 23 -11.12 -24.29 -2.50
CA GLN A 23 -12.17 -24.20 -1.48
C GLN A 23 -11.59 -24.44 -0.09
N PRO A 24 -12.15 -23.81 0.95
CA PRO A 24 -13.25 -22.83 0.89
C PRO A 24 -12.80 -21.49 0.31
N ALA A 25 -13.66 -20.90 -0.52
CA ALA A 25 -13.38 -19.58 -1.09
C ALA A 25 -13.42 -18.52 0.02
N LYS A 26 -12.54 -17.55 -0.07
CA LYS A 26 -12.50 -16.43 0.89
C LYS A 26 -12.38 -15.11 0.17
N GLU A 27 -13.09 -14.11 0.66
CA GLU A 27 -13.04 -12.78 0.10
C GLU A 27 -13.21 -11.74 1.20
N LEU A 28 -12.48 -10.65 1.09
CA LEU A 28 -12.53 -9.55 2.04
C LEU A 28 -12.55 -8.24 1.26
N GLY A 29 -13.47 -7.35 1.61
CA GLY A 29 -13.47 -6.01 1.04
C GLY A 29 -13.24 -4.99 2.14
N ILE A 30 -12.46 -3.95 1.83
CA ILE A 30 -12.24 -2.84 2.76
C ILE A 30 -12.46 -1.51 2.06
N GLU A 31 -13.04 -0.57 2.79
CA GLU A 31 -13.13 0.82 2.34
C GLU A 31 -12.08 1.62 3.09
N PHE A 32 -11.44 2.55 2.39
CA PHE A 32 -10.49 3.43 3.05
C PHE A 32 -10.35 4.73 2.27
N ASP A 33 -9.87 5.75 2.97
CA ASP A 33 -9.63 7.06 2.38
C ASP A 33 -8.13 7.29 2.26
N ASN A 34 -7.73 8.00 1.21
CA ASN A 34 -6.35 8.45 1.09
C ASN A 34 -6.36 9.76 0.33
N HIS A 35 -5.60 10.72 0.81
CA HIS A 35 -5.53 12.03 0.13
C HIS A 35 -4.70 11.96 -1.15
N ASP A 36 -3.86 10.94 -1.31
CA ASP A 36 -3.13 10.73 -2.55
C ASP A 36 -4.01 9.98 -3.56
N GLU A 37 -3.82 10.31 -4.83
CA GLU A 37 -4.47 9.56 -5.89
C GLU A 37 -3.58 8.35 -6.20
N ILE A 38 -3.98 7.18 -5.68
CA ILE A 38 -3.13 5.98 -5.68
C ILE A 38 -2.79 5.49 -7.08
N PHE A 39 -3.72 5.61 -8.04
CA PHE A 39 -3.44 5.17 -9.40
C PHE A 39 -2.29 5.96 -10.03
N GLY A 40 -2.20 7.26 -9.75
CA GLY A 40 -1.07 8.07 -10.19
C GLY A 40 0.23 7.64 -9.54
N ILE A 41 0.18 7.27 -8.26
CA ILE A 41 1.35 6.75 -7.55
C ILE A 41 1.82 5.44 -8.22
N ILE A 42 0.88 4.56 -8.54
CA ILE A 42 1.18 3.30 -9.23
C ILE A 42 1.95 3.56 -10.53
N GLU A 43 1.45 4.50 -11.34
CA GLU A 43 2.09 4.81 -12.62
C GLU A 43 3.51 5.37 -12.43
N ARG A 44 3.70 6.22 -11.44
CA ARG A 44 5.04 6.76 -11.14
C ARG A 44 6.01 5.68 -10.69
N ILE A 45 5.53 4.72 -9.86
CA ILE A 45 6.38 3.61 -9.42
C ILE A 45 6.76 2.72 -10.61
N LYS A 46 5.81 2.45 -11.50
CA LYS A 46 6.10 1.69 -12.72
C LYS A 46 7.18 2.36 -13.56
N GLU A 47 7.10 3.67 -13.73
CA GLU A 47 8.05 4.43 -14.53
C GLU A 47 9.47 4.40 -13.97
N LYS A 48 9.62 4.26 -12.66
CA LYS A 48 10.92 4.20 -12.01
C LYS A 48 11.68 2.90 -12.30
N LYS A 49 10.98 1.88 -12.77
CA LYS A 49 11.59 0.58 -13.12
C LYS A 49 12.39 -0.05 -11.99
N LEU A 50 11.83 0.01 -10.77
CA LEU A 50 12.50 -0.53 -9.59
C LEU A 50 12.34 -2.04 -9.44
N PHE A 51 11.37 -2.62 -10.10
CA PHE A 51 10.99 -4.02 -9.92
C PHE A 51 11.04 -4.79 -11.24
N ALA A 52 11.04 -6.12 -11.13
CA ALA A 52 11.15 -6.99 -12.30
C ALA A 52 9.98 -6.82 -13.28
N ASP A 53 8.77 -6.56 -12.74
CA ASP A 53 7.60 -6.38 -13.59
C ASP A 53 6.62 -5.36 -12.99
N ASP A 54 5.65 -4.97 -13.80
CA ASP A 54 4.67 -3.97 -13.41
C ASP A 54 3.73 -4.46 -12.30
N SER A 55 3.49 -5.76 -12.22
CA SER A 55 2.66 -6.31 -11.15
C SER A 55 3.29 -6.08 -9.77
N GLU A 56 4.62 -6.24 -9.68
CA GLU A 56 5.32 -5.95 -8.43
C GLU A 56 5.24 -4.48 -8.07
N ALA A 57 5.33 -3.61 -9.08
CA ALA A 57 5.17 -2.16 -8.85
C ALA A 57 3.79 -1.83 -8.29
N VAL A 58 2.75 -2.45 -8.83
CA VAL A 58 1.38 -2.27 -8.33
C VAL A 58 1.25 -2.73 -6.89
N GLN A 59 1.75 -3.94 -6.60
CA GLN A 59 1.72 -4.49 -5.25
C GLN A 59 2.46 -3.60 -4.26
N PHE A 60 3.63 -3.13 -4.65
CA PHE A 60 4.43 -2.25 -3.81
C PHE A 60 3.71 -0.94 -3.52
N ALA A 61 3.17 -0.29 -4.55
CA ALA A 61 2.50 1.00 -4.40
C ALA A 61 1.27 0.90 -3.50
N ILE A 62 0.43 -0.11 -3.71
CA ILE A 62 -0.76 -0.32 -2.89
C ILE A 62 -0.37 -0.61 -1.45
N GLY A 63 0.57 -1.53 -1.24
CA GLY A 63 1.04 -1.89 0.10
C GLY A 63 1.64 -0.70 0.82
N LEU A 64 2.45 0.09 0.13
CA LEU A 64 3.08 1.27 0.72
C LEU A 64 2.04 2.29 1.17
N LYS A 65 1.05 2.56 0.33
CA LYS A 65 0.03 3.57 0.67
C LYS A 65 -0.89 3.14 1.79
N LEU A 66 -1.29 1.89 1.82
CA LEU A 66 -2.09 1.36 2.92
C LEU A 66 -1.31 1.36 4.23
N PHE A 67 -0.08 0.86 4.18
CA PHE A 67 0.78 0.80 5.36
C PHE A 67 1.10 2.19 5.92
N SER A 68 1.49 3.10 5.03
CA SER A 68 1.86 4.46 5.43
C SER A 68 0.71 5.19 6.12
N GLU A 69 -0.50 5.04 5.61
CA GLU A 69 -1.66 5.71 6.19
C GLU A 69 -1.96 5.21 7.61
N ILE A 70 -1.89 3.90 7.80
CA ILE A 70 -2.11 3.31 9.14
C ILE A 70 -1.02 3.77 10.09
N LYS A 71 0.23 3.82 9.62
CA LYS A 71 1.36 4.29 10.41
C LYS A 71 1.18 5.74 10.85
N ILE A 72 0.75 6.60 9.92
CA ILE A 72 0.53 8.03 10.21
C ILE A 72 -0.57 8.21 11.24
N LYS A 73 -1.67 7.49 11.10
CA LYS A 73 -2.79 7.57 12.04
C LYS A 73 -2.44 7.08 13.43
N ASN A 74 -1.44 6.21 13.53
CA ASN A 74 -1.07 5.54 14.77
C ASN A 74 0.38 5.81 15.17
N ARG A 75 0.91 6.97 14.83
CA ARG A 75 2.35 7.25 15.03
C ARG A 75 2.83 7.19 16.48
N LYS A 76 1.93 7.28 17.46
CA LYS A 76 2.28 7.14 18.87
C LYS A 76 2.22 5.69 19.35
N ASN A 77 1.78 4.78 18.50
CA ASN A 77 1.74 3.37 18.83
C ASN A 77 3.17 2.84 18.89
N PRO A 78 3.57 2.20 20.01
CA PRO A 78 4.94 1.69 20.15
C PRO A 78 5.37 0.71 19.07
N LEU A 79 4.41 0.10 18.39
CA LEU A 79 4.69 -0.81 17.27
C LEU A 79 5.57 -0.14 16.22
N PHE A 80 5.41 1.17 16.02
CA PHE A 80 6.09 1.90 14.95
C PHE A 80 7.33 2.67 15.40
N ASP A 81 7.74 2.52 16.67
CA ASP A 81 8.84 3.32 17.21
C ASP A 81 10.11 3.27 16.37
N GLU A 82 10.61 2.06 16.08
CA GLU A 82 11.84 1.91 15.32
C GLU A 82 11.65 2.34 13.87
N LEU A 83 10.47 2.07 13.32
CA LEU A 83 10.16 2.41 11.94
C LEU A 83 10.08 3.92 11.73
N ASN A 84 9.63 4.67 12.75
CA ASN A 84 9.53 6.12 12.67
C ASN A 84 10.89 6.79 12.43
N GLU A 85 11.98 6.13 12.79
CA GLU A 85 13.33 6.66 12.56
C GLU A 85 13.80 6.41 11.13
N VAL A 86 13.49 5.25 10.56
CA VAL A 86 14.03 4.85 9.26
C VAL A 86 13.09 5.08 8.09
N PHE A 87 11.79 5.13 8.34
CA PHE A 87 10.81 5.27 7.26
C PHE A 87 10.98 6.57 6.47
N PRO A 88 11.21 7.74 7.10
CA PRO A 88 11.45 8.96 6.33
C PRO A 88 12.68 8.88 5.42
N VAL A 89 13.72 8.19 5.87
CA VAL A 89 14.93 7.97 5.05
C VAL A 89 14.59 7.12 3.83
N PHE A 90 13.82 6.05 4.04
CA PHE A 90 13.35 5.19 2.97
C PHE A 90 12.53 5.96 1.95
N MET A 91 11.58 6.78 2.41
CA MET A 91 10.71 7.55 1.53
C MET A 91 11.49 8.58 0.73
N LYS A 92 12.49 9.22 1.33
CA LYS A 92 13.33 10.17 0.64
C LYS A 92 14.11 9.49 -0.48
N LYS A 93 14.65 8.30 -0.19
CA LYS A 93 15.37 7.52 -1.19
C LYS A 93 14.46 7.13 -2.35
N LEU A 94 13.27 6.65 -2.03
CA LEU A 94 12.29 6.27 -3.06
C LEU A 94 11.98 7.44 -3.99
N LYS A 95 11.76 8.61 -3.44
CA LYS A 95 11.44 9.81 -4.24
C LYS A 95 12.59 10.25 -5.13
N SER A 96 13.82 9.94 -4.74
CA SER A 96 15.01 10.35 -5.49
C SER A 96 15.38 9.39 -6.63
N LEU A 97 14.80 8.23 -6.65
CA LEU A 97 15.09 7.22 -7.69
C LEU A 97 14.32 7.48 -8.97
#